data_96cf9477869d49e7a9f069f52fda0192
#
_entry.id   96cf9477869d49e7a9f069f52fda0192
#
_cell.length_a   1.000
_cell.length_b   1.000
_cell.length_c   1.000
_cell.angle_alpha   90.00
_cell.angle_beta   90.00
_cell.angle_gamma   90.00
#
_symmetry.space_group_name_H-M   'P 1'
#
loop_
_entity.id
_entity.type
_entity.pdbx_description
1 polymer ?
#
loop_
_entity_poly.entity_id
_entity_poly.type
_entity_poly.pdbx_seq_one_letter_code
_entity_poly.pdbx_strand_id
1 'polypeptide(L)'
;MKNLKISILGAEGFTCQVPRIKEGMEMLGHVVSKESPDIIYSNDPRGYNEALFLKKKNPNAFLILNFLDLPWHLPNIKKQTELLVENYLSKADSLSVISFKVKEDLKKFCNKKISIIYNPIKDVYHDEKIKKNNTFLYVGRANDPVKRIKLAYDSLIKITDGLKNLQICGTENPGFGNYLGVVSDKNLNNLYNSSKFVLLPSKAEGLGLSMIEGIICGCIPITCSDNLTAKEFSPLNFISEPDPESIIKKINEINESYEENRKKALELGKKYKAQFDKKNIAKNIINIFDSR
;
A
#
# COMPACT_ATOMS: atom_id res chain seq x y z
N MET A 1 16.06 5.34 -25.10
CA MET A 1 15.90 4.04 -24.41
C MET A 1 15.40 3.03 -25.43
N LYS A 2 15.86 1.77 -25.35
CA LYS A 2 15.37 0.69 -26.23
C LYS A 2 13.89 0.45 -25.92
N ASN A 3 13.06 0.30 -26.97
CA ASN A 3 11.67 -0.08 -26.80
C ASN A 3 11.62 -1.57 -26.40
N LEU A 4 11.16 -1.87 -25.18
CA LEU A 4 11.06 -3.22 -24.62
C LEU A 4 9.63 -3.75 -24.71
N LYS A 5 9.49 -5.06 -24.90
CA LYS A 5 8.22 -5.77 -24.72
C LYS A 5 8.13 -6.31 -23.30
N ILE A 6 7.08 -5.96 -22.57
CA ILE A 6 6.95 -6.27 -21.15
C ILE A 6 5.62 -6.95 -20.88
N SER A 7 5.66 -8.12 -20.26
CA SER A 7 4.47 -8.78 -19.73
C SER A 7 4.25 -8.38 -18.28
N ILE A 8 3.10 -7.76 -17.97
CA ILE A 8 2.70 -7.39 -16.61
C ILE A 8 1.55 -8.30 -16.18
N LEU A 9 1.78 -9.07 -15.13
CA LEU A 9 0.88 -10.12 -14.65
C LEU A 9 0.46 -9.87 -13.20
N GLY A 10 -0.64 -10.49 -12.80
CA GLY A 10 -1.23 -10.39 -11.47
C GLY A 10 -2.73 -10.16 -11.56
N ALA A 11 -3.37 -9.84 -10.44
CA ALA A 11 -4.80 -9.60 -10.44
C ALA A 11 -5.18 -8.34 -11.22
N GLU A 12 -6.23 -8.46 -12.01
CA GLU A 12 -6.90 -7.38 -12.71
C GLU A 12 -8.27 -7.13 -12.05
N GLY A 13 -8.47 -5.96 -11.47
CA GLY A 13 -9.71 -5.61 -10.79
C GLY A 13 -9.63 -4.20 -10.18
N PHE A 14 -10.71 -3.75 -9.57
CA PHE A 14 -10.87 -2.38 -9.09
C PHE A 14 -9.76 -1.91 -8.13
N THR A 15 -9.28 -2.81 -7.26
CA THR A 15 -8.21 -2.51 -6.29
C THR A 15 -6.82 -2.90 -6.78
N CYS A 16 -6.70 -3.46 -8.00
CA CYS A 16 -5.47 -4.06 -8.48
C CYS A 16 -4.53 -3.04 -9.11
N GLN A 17 -3.23 -3.32 -9.01
CA GLN A 17 -2.17 -2.41 -9.43
C GLN A 17 -1.75 -2.60 -10.89
N VAL A 18 -2.02 -3.80 -11.43
CA VAL A 18 -1.58 -4.22 -12.77
C VAL A 18 -1.95 -3.20 -13.87
N PRO A 19 -3.19 -2.69 -13.96
CA PRO A 19 -3.54 -1.70 -15.00
C PRO A 19 -2.67 -0.44 -14.94
N ARG A 20 -2.38 0.08 -13.75
CA ARG A 20 -1.54 1.28 -13.57
C ARG A 20 -0.07 1.05 -13.91
N ILE A 21 0.45 -0.15 -13.61
CA ILE A 21 1.81 -0.52 -13.99
C ILE A 21 1.90 -0.62 -15.52
N LYS A 22 0.92 -1.23 -16.18
CA LYS A 22 0.82 -1.29 -17.67
C LYS A 22 0.85 0.12 -18.26
N GLU A 23 -0.03 0.99 -17.79
CA GLU A 23 -0.09 2.39 -18.22
C GLU A 23 1.26 3.11 -18.00
N GLY A 24 1.92 2.91 -16.87
CA GLY A 24 3.25 3.46 -16.60
C GLY A 24 4.31 2.99 -17.60
N MET A 25 4.28 1.72 -18.03
CA MET A 25 5.17 1.19 -19.06
C MET A 25 4.92 1.84 -20.43
N GLU A 26 3.65 1.99 -20.81
CA GLU A 26 3.25 2.64 -22.06
C GLU A 26 3.67 4.11 -22.09
N MET A 27 3.54 4.83 -20.96
CA MET A 27 4.03 6.21 -20.82
C MET A 27 5.55 6.36 -20.98
N LEU A 28 6.31 5.28 -20.78
CA LEU A 28 7.76 5.21 -21.05
C LEU A 28 8.11 4.79 -22.48
N GLY A 29 7.10 4.51 -23.31
CA GLY A 29 7.27 4.08 -24.70
C GLY A 29 7.57 2.58 -24.83
N HIS A 30 7.26 1.77 -23.82
CA HIS A 30 7.38 0.30 -23.87
C HIS A 30 6.09 -0.34 -24.37
N VAL A 31 6.19 -1.55 -24.91
CA VAL A 31 5.03 -2.33 -25.39
C VAL A 31 4.61 -3.33 -24.32
N VAL A 32 3.38 -3.23 -23.85
CA VAL A 32 2.81 -4.23 -22.95
C VAL A 32 2.25 -5.40 -23.75
N SER A 33 2.90 -6.57 -23.68
CA SER A 33 2.54 -7.76 -24.46
C SER A 33 2.95 -9.04 -23.73
N LYS A 34 2.18 -10.11 -23.94
CA LYS A 34 2.55 -11.48 -23.53
C LYS A 34 3.35 -12.22 -24.63
N GLU A 35 3.43 -11.65 -25.82
CA GLU A 35 4.12 -12.25 -26.96
C GLU A 35 5.59 -11.87 -26.98
N SER A 36 6.47 -12.86 -26.84
CA SER A 36 7.94 -12.70 -26.87
C SER A 36 8.43 -11.52 -26.01
N PRO A 37 8.09 -11.48 -24.70
CA PRO A 37 8.50 -10.38 -23.83
C PRO A 37 10.01 -10.39 -23.56
N ASP A 38 10.61 -9.21 -23.44
CA ASP A 38 11.96 -9.03 -22.89
C ASP A 38 11.95 -9.17 -21.37
N ILE A 39 10.86 -8.68 -20.73
CA ILE A 39 10.66 -8.72 -19.28
C ILE A 39 9.29 -9.34 -18.95
N ILE A 40 9.26 -10.22 -17.97
CA ILE A 40 8.05 -10.74 -17.36
C ILE A 40 8.03 -10.24 -15.92
N TYR A 41 7.06 -9.40 -15.57
CA TYR A 41 6.86 -8.89 -14.21
C TYR A 41 5.51 -9.38 -13.65
N SER A 42 5.54 -10.14 -12.57
CA SER A 42 4.32 -10.49 -11.85
C SER A 42 4.20 -9.68 -10.57
N ASN A 43 3.14 -8.86 -10.49
CA ASN A 43 2.94 -7.94 -9.37
C ASN A 43 2.52 -8.64 -8.08
N ASP A 44 1.93 -9.82 -8.16
CA ASP A 44 1.43 -10.57 -7.02
C ASP A 44 1.36 -12.09 -7.30
N PRO A 45 1.17 -12.92 -6.25
CA PRO A 45 1.16 -14.39 -6.38
C PRO A 45 0.14 -14.97 -7.36
N ARG A 46 -0.95 -14.24 -7.66
CA ARG A 46 -1.98 -14.71 -8.60
C ARG A 46 -1.46 -14.80 -10.04
N GLY A 47 -0.41 -14.03 -10.35
CA GLY A 47 0.26 -14.07 -11.65
C GLY A 47 1.43 -15.05 -11.76
N TYR A 48 1.89 -15.68 -10.67
CA TYR A 48 3.15 -16.45 -10.67
C TYR A 48 3.13 -17.67 -11.58
N ASN A 49 2.04 -18.43 -11.61
CA ASN A 49 1.93 -19.60 -12.49
C ASN A 49 2.02 -19.19 -13.97
N GLU A 50 1.33 -18.12 -14.35
CA GLU A 50 1.39 -17.59 -15.72
C GLU A 50 2.79 -17.05 -16.03
N ALA A 51 3.43 -16.37 -15.08
CA ALA A 51 4.79 -15.85 -15.25
C ALA A 51 5.80 -16.97 -15.50
N LEU A 52 5.74 -18.07 -14.76
CA LEU A 52 6.60 -19.24 -14.96
C LEU A 52 6.31 -19.93 -16.30
N PHE A 53 5.05 -20.01 -16.71
CA PHE A 53 4.68 -20.54 -18.02
C PHE A 53 5.24 -19.69 -19.15
N LEU A 54 5.13 -18.36 -19.07
CA LEU A 54 5.70 -17.46 -20.07
C LEU A 54 7.23 -17.51 -20.08
N LYS A 55 7.88 -17.63 -18.93
CA LYS A 55 9.33 -17.80 -18.83
C LYS A 55 9.79 -19.10 -19.51
N LYS A 56 9.04 -20.19 -19.35
CA LYS A 56 9.33 -21.46 -20.03
C LYS A 56 9.24 -21.33 -21.55
N LYS A 57 8.24 -20.58 -22.06
CA LYS A 57 8.08 -20.29 -23.49
C LYS A 57 9.11 -19.31 -24.04
N ASN A 58 9.60 -18.40 -23.20
CA ASN A 58 10.54 -17.35 -23.55
C ASN A 58 11.76 -17.41 -22.60
N PRO A 59 12.67 -18.38 -22.76
CA PRO A 59 13.77 -18.61 -21.79
C PRO A 59 14.68 -17.40 -21.58
N ASN A 60 14.81 -16.55 -22.60
CA ASN A 60 15.65 -15.34 -22.56
C ASN A 60 14.96 -14.13 -21.90
N ALA A 61 13.63 -14.18 -21.67
CA ALA A 61 12.91 -13.13 -20.98
C ALA A 61 13.38 -13.02 -19.52
N PHE A 62 13.55 -11.82 -19.00
CA PHE A 62 13.94 -11.60 -17.61
C PHE A 62 12.73 -11.64 -16.70
N LEU A 63 12.70 -12.59 -15.76
CA LEU A 63 11.57 -12.81 -14.86
C LEU A 63 11.76 -12.10 -13.52
N ILE A 64 10.85 -11.18 -13.19
CA ILE A 64 10.76 -10.51 -11.90
C ILE A 64 9.47 -10.94 -11.21
N LEU A 65 9.55 -11.48 -10.00
CA LEU A 65 8.39 -11.77 -9.16
C LEU A 65 8.34 -10.80 -7.99
N ASN A 66 7.18 -10.12 -7.82
CA ASN A 66 6.95 -9.15 -6.76
C ASN A 66 6.18 -9.79 -5.61
N PHE A 67 6.68 -9.62 -4.40
CA PHE A 67 6.12 -10.18 -3.18
C PHE A 67 5.46 -9.07 -2.35
N LEU A 68 4.14 -9.15 -2.13
CA LEU A 68 3.37 -8.04 -1.54
C LEU A 68 3.42 -8.00 -0.01
N ASP A 69 3.30 -9.16 0.66
CA ASP A 69 3.33 -9.26 2.10
C ASP A 69 3.56 -10.71 2.56
N LEU A 70 3.76 -10.86 3.86
CA LEU A 70 3.71 -12.15 4.53
C LEU A 70 2.41 -12.22 5.33
N PRO A 71 1.67 -13.32 5.31
CA PRO A 71 0.43 -13.46 6.08
C PRO A 71 0.75 -13.67 7.58
N TRP A 72 1.28 -12.65 8.26
CA TRP A 72 1.73 -12.69 9.66
C TRP A 72 0.68 -13.18 10.66
N HIS A 73 -0.60 -13.10 10.28
CA HIS A 73 -1.74 -13.53 11.10
C HIS A 73 -2.09 -15.02 10.92
N LEU A 74 -1.48 -15.71 9.95
CA LEU A 74 -1.77 -17.13 9.70
C LEU A 74 -0.84 -18.04 10.51
N PRO A 75 -1.34 -19.17 11.03
CA PRO A 75 -0.50 -20.22 11.59
C PRO A 75 0.40 -20.79 10.49
N ASN A 76 1.59 -21.28 10.87
CA ASN A 76 2.54 -21.90 9.94
C ASN A 76 3.08 -20.99 8.83
N ILE A 77 3.12 -19.67 9.06
CA ILE A 77 3.64 -18.70 8.10
C ILE A 77 5.03 -19.07 7.56
N LYS A 78 5.93 -19.58 8.41
CA LYS A 78 7.27 -19.99 8.00
C LYS A 78 7.18 -21.05 6.89
N LYS A 79 6.45 -22.14 7.10
CA LYS A 79 6.30 -23.23 6.12
C LYS A 79 5.64 -22.72 4.83
N GLN A 80 4.62 -21.86 4.92
CA GLN A 80 3.97 -21.29 3.74
C GLN A 80 4.93 -20.40 2.93
N THR A 81 5.74 -19.59 3.61
CA THR A 81 6.75 -18.73 2.95
C THR A 81 7.86 -19.57 2.32
N GLU A 82 8.36 -20.61 2.98
CA GLU A 82 9.34 -21.53 2.42
C GLU A 82 8.83 -22.20 1.15
N LEU A 83 7.58 -22.70 1.14
CA LEU A 83 6.96 -23.29 -0.04
C LEU A 83 6.80 -22.27 -1.19
N LEU A 84 6.46 -21.02 -0.87
CA LEU A 84 6.35 -19.95 -1.86
C LEU A 84 7.72 -19.63 -2.48
N VAL A 85 8.76 -19.52 -1.67
CA VAL A 85 10.13 -19.31 -2.12
C VAL A 85 10.59 -20.48 -3.00
N GLU A 86 10.39 -21.71 -2.56
CA GLU A 86 10.81 -22.91 -3.29
C GLU A 86 10.08 -23.06 -4.63
N ASN A 87 8.76 -22.93 -4.64
CA ASN A 87 7.95 -23.19 -5.83
C ASN A 87 8.01 -22.07 -6.87
N TYR A 88 8.19 -20.81 -6.46
CA TYR A 88 8.08 -19.65 -7.32
C TYR A 88 9.30 -18.74 -7.28
N LEU A 89 9.62 -18.17 -6.13
CA LEU A 89 10.59 -17.09 -6.03
C LEU A 89 12.02 -17.54 -6.35
N SER A 90 12.38 -18.80 -6.06
CA SER A 90 13.66 -19.39 -6.44
C SER A 90 13.88 -19.41 -7.96
N LYS A 91 12.81 -19.48 -8.76
CA LYS A 91 12.83 -19.59 -10.22
C LYS A 91 12.89 -18.23 -10.94
N ALA A 92 12.71 -17.12 -10.21
CA ALA A 92 12.82 -15.78 -10.78
C ALA A 92 14.29 -15.38 -11.02
N ASP A 93 14.52 -14.55 -12.03
CA ASP A 93 15.84 -13.95 -12.25
C ASP A 93 16.11 -12.85 -11.21
N SER A 94 15.06 -12.12 -10.80
CA SER A 94 15.11 -11.13 -9.72
C SER A 94 13.83 -11.12 -8.90
N LEU A 95 13.93 -10.63 -7.66
CA LEU A 95 12.78 -10.45 -6.76
C LEU A 95 12.54 -8.98 -6.46
N SER A 96 11.26 -8.63 -6.30
CA SER A 96 10.88 -7.34 -5.73
C SER A 96 9.83 -7.50 -4.63
N VAL A 97 9.73 -6.48 -3.79
CA VAL A 97 8.80 -6.39 -2.65
C VAL A 97 8.25 -4.97 -2.56
N ILE A 98 7.12 -4.79 -1.87
CA ILE A 98 6.42 -3.50 -1.81
C ILE A 98 6.80 -2.61 -0.64
N SER A 99 7.64 -3.04 0.29
CA SER A 99 8.13 -2.23 1.41
C SER A 99 9.45 -2.75 1.97
N PHE A 100 10.13 -1.91 2.74
CA PHE A 100 11.37 -2.30 3.42
C PHE A 100 11.11 -3.43 4.43
N LYS A 101 9.99 -3.36 5.16
CA LYS A 101 9.61 -4.41 6.11
C LYS A 101 9.44 -5.77 5.44
N VAL A 102 8.74 -5.83 4.29
CA VAL A 102 8.58 -7.08 3.53
C VAL A 102 9.93 -7.58 3.01
N LYS A 103 10.83 -6.67 2.61
CA LYS A 103 12.20 -7.03 2.20
C LYS A 103 12.97 -7.72 3.32
N GLU A 104 12.98 -7.14 4.51
CA GLU A 104 13.69 -7.71 5.66
C GLU A 104 13.11 -9.06 6.08
N ASP A 105 11.80 -9.21 6.00
CA ASP A 105 11.17 -10.49 6.30
C ASP A 105 11.49 -11.58 5.25
N LEU A 106 11.43 -11.21 3.96
CA LEU A 106 11.71 -12.18 2.88
C LEU A 106 13.18 -12.62 2.84
N LYS A 107 14.11 -11.75 3.22
CA LYS A 107 15.56 -12.11 3.35
C LYS A 107 15.84 -13.27 4.31
N LYS A 108 14.94 -13.53 5.26
CA LYS A 108 15.05 -14.66 6.18
C LYS A 108 14.85 -16.02 5.48
N PHE A 109 14.29 -16.02 4.28
CA PHE A 109 13.92 -17.22 3.52
C PHE A 109 14.67 -17.38 2.20
N CYS A 110 15.34 -16.34 1.72
CA CYS A 110 16.12 -16.43 0.49
C CYS A 110 17.29 -15.44 0.47
N ASN A 111 18.38 -15.82 -0.24
CA ASN A 111 19.60 -15.02 -0.39
C ASN A 111 19.65 -14.22 -1.70
N LYS A 112 18.55 -14.16 -2.45
CA LYS A 112 18.50 -13.40 -3.71
C LYS A 112 18.55 -11.89 -3.46
N LYS A 113 19.06 -11.14 -4.44
CA LYS A 113 18.90 -9.66 -4.46
C LYS A 113 17.42 -9.32 -4.52
N ILE A 114 16.95 -8.52 -3.56
CA ILE A 114 15.57 -8.09 -3.45
C ILE A 114 15.50 -6.58 -3.62
N SER A 115 14.77 -6.12 -4.63
CA SER A 115 14.50 -4.70 -4.89
C SER A 115 13.18 -4.27 -4.26
N ILE A 116 13.01 -2.99 -3.94
CA ILE A 116 11.73 -2.45 -3.48
C ILE A 116 11.03 -1.80 -4.67
N ILE A 117 9.84 -2.27 -5.00
CA ILE A 117 8.95 -1.73 -6.02
C ILE A 117 7.58 -1.50 -5.39
N TYR A 118 7.27 -0.25 -5.12
CA TYR A 118 5.99 0.12 -4.53
C TYR A 118 4.83 -0.09 -5.51
N ASN A 119 3.63 -0.20 -4.97
CA ASN A 119 2.42 -0.18 -5.77
C ASN A 119 2.07 1.26 -6.16
N PRO A 120 1.73 1.55 -7.43
CA PRO A 120 1.37 2.91 -7.85
C PRO A 120 0.05 3.38 -7.23
N ILE A 121 0.01 4.62 -6.80
CA ILE A 121 -1.20 5.31 -6.32
C ILE A 121 -2.00 5.83 -7.51
N LYS A 122 -3.33 5.87 -7.38
CA LYS A 122 -4.23 6.42 -8.40
C LYS A 122 -4.08 7.94 -8.52
N ASP A 123 -4.13 8.46 -9.75
CA ASP A 123 -3.96 9.89 -10.03
C ASP A 123 -5.06 10.76 -9.43
N VAL A 124 -6.24 10.17 -9.19
CA VAL A 124 -7.39 10.85 -8.57
C VAL A 124 -7.09 11.41 -7.18
N TYR A 125 -6.18 10.79 -6.42
CA TYR A 125 -5.84 11.26 -5.07
C TYR A 125 -4.90 12.46 -5.14
N HIS A 126 -5.38 13.59 -4.64
CA HIS A 126 -4.64 14.86 -4.55
C HIS A 126 -5.29 15.79 -3.53
N ASP A 127 -4.53 16.74 -3.01
CA ASP A 127 -5.05 17.78 -2.12
C ASP A 127 -5.89 18.82 -2.92
N GLU A 128 -7.18 18.90 -2.60
CA GLU A 128 -8.12 19.88 -3.20
C GLU A 128 -8.07 21.24 -2.49
N LYS A 129 -7.22 21.42 -1.49
CA LYS A 129 -7.05 22.66 -0.71
C LYS A 129 -8.33 23.13 -0.01
N ILE A 130 -9.22 22.20 0.29
CA ILE A 130 -10.47 22.51 1.01
C ILE A 130 -10.25 22.46 2.54
N LYS A 131 -11.17 23.11 3.26
CA LYS A 131 -11.16 23.06 4.72
C LYS A 131 -11.52 21.64 5.19
N LYS A 132 -10.72 21.10 6.11
CA LYS A 132 -10.97 19.80 6.71
C LYS A 132 -12.06 19.87 7.79
N ASN A 133 -12.94 18.89 7.81
CA ASN A 133 -13.89 18.65 8.89
C ASN A 133 -13.21 17.88 10.02
N ASN A 134 -13.74 17.95 11.24
CA ASN A 134 -13.22 17.17 12.38
C ASN A 134 -13.64 15.69 12.28
N THR A 135 -13.28 15.03 11.17
CA THR A 135 -13.65 13.64 10.89
C THR A 135 -12.42 12.73 10.84
N PHE A 136 -12.65 11.48 11.21
CA PHE A 136 -11.71 10.37 11.16
C PHE A 136 -12.16 9.44 10.04
N LEU A 137 -11.26 9.12 9.12
CA LEU A 137 -11.56 8.20 8.03
C LEU A 137 -10.78 6.90 8.21
N TYR A 138 -11.50 5.79 8.21
CA TYR A 138 -10.94 4.45 8.11
C TYR A 138 -11.30 3.84 6.76
N VAL A 139 -10.31 3.25 6.09
CA VAL A 139 -10.51 2.59 4.79
C VAL A 139 -9.86 1.21 4.83
N GLY A 140 -10.68 0.16 4.82
CA GLY A 140 -10.17 -1.21 4.89
C GLY A 140 -11.24 -2.26 5.20
N ARG A 141 -10.77 -3.50 5.38
CA ARG A 141 -11.60 -4.64 5.79
C ARG A 141 -11.83 -4.58 7.30
N ALA A 142 -13.06 -4.29 7.70
CA ALA A 142 -13.39 -4.08 9.11
C ALA A 142 -13.34 -5.38 9.95
N ASN A 143 -13.66 -6.54 9.33
CA ASN A 143 -13.68 -7.85 10.01
C ASN A 143 -12.30 -8.54 10.05
N ASP A 144 -11.27 -7.97 9.43
CA ASP A 144 -9.91 -8.50 9.49
C ASP A 144 -9.26 -8.12 10.84
N PRO A 145 -8.96 -9.09 11.72
CA PRO A 145 -8.42 -8.81 13.05
C PRO A 145 -7.05 -8.10 13.00
N VAL A 146 -6.30 -8.26 11.90
CA VAL A 146 -5.04 -7.55 11.69
C VAL A 146 -5.25 -6.05 11.53
N LYS A 147 -6.41 -5.63 10.98
CA LYS A 147 -6.76 -4.22 10.75
C LYS A 147 -7.17 -3.48 12.03
N ARG A 148 -7.55 -4.19 13.09
CA ARG A 148 -7.84 -3.66 14.44
C ARG A 148 -8.78 -2.44 14.48
N ILE A 149 -9.82 -2.41 13.65
CA ILE A 149 -10.79 -1.29 13.65
C ILE A 149 -11.44 -1.10 15.03
N LYS A 150 -11.57 -2.19 15.84
CA LYS A 150 -12.05 -2.13 17.21
C LYS A 150 -11.18 -1.21 18.09
N LEU A 151 -9.87 -1.16 17.87
CA LEU A 151 -8.97 -0.25 18.56
C LEU A 151 -9.29 1.21 18.25
N ALA A 152 -9.60 1.55 16.98
CA ALA A 152 -10.09 2.88 16.62
C ALA A 152 -11.43 3.21 17.32
N TYR A 153 -12.36 2.26 17.36
CA TYR A 153 -13.62 2.41 18.09
C TYR A 153 -13.40 2.71 19.56
N ASP A 154 -12.61 1.88 20.27
CA ASP A 154 -12.36 2.00 21.71
C ASP A 154 -11.63 3.31 22.07
N SER A 155 -10.88 3.87 21.12
CA SER A 155 -10.26 5.19 21.26
C SER A 155 -11.30 6.30 21.07
N LEU A 156 -12.05 6.27 19.98
CA LEU A 156 -12.92 7.38 19.59
C LEU A 156 -14.19 7.49 20.43
N ILE A 157 -14.66 6.41 21.07
CA ILE A 157 -15.80 6.48 22.00
C ILE A 157 -15.52 7.39 23.20
N LYS A 158 -14.24 7.59 23.55
CA LYS A 158 -13.81 8.45 24.65
C LYS A 158 -13.59 9.91 24.24
N ILE A 159 -13.70 10.23 22.95
CA ILE A 159 -13.59 11.59 22.40
C ILE A 159 -14.99 12.11 22.13
N THR A 160 -15.30 13.34 22.56
CA THR A 160 -16.58 14.00 22.29
C THR A 160 -16.87 13.98 20.79
N ASP A 161 -18.04 13.46 20.41
CA ASP A 161 -18.47 13.23 19.01
C ASP A 161 -17.52 12.36 18.15
N GLY A 162 -16.51 11.70 18.77
CA GLY A 162 -15.52 10.94 18.03
C GLY A 162 -16.12 9.85 17.14
N LEU A 163 -17.08 9.06 17.67
CA LEU A 163 -17.75 8.02 16.88
C LEU A 163 -18.69 8.58 15.80
N LYS A 164 -19.37 9.70 16.05
CA LYS A 164 -20.21 10.37 15.04
C LYS A 164 -19.37 10.87 13.87
N ASN A 165 -18.12 11.22 14.15
CA ASN A 165 -17.16 11.72 13.16
C ASN A 165 -16.30 10.61 12.54
N LEU A 166 -16.46 9.34 12.94
CA LEU A 166 -15.78 8.20 12.33
C LEU A 166 -16.51 7.76 11.06
N GLN A 167 -15.88 7.94 9.91
CA GLN A 167 -16.33 7.45 8.61
C GLN A 167 -15.58 6.16 8.27
N ILE A 168 -16.31 5.14 7.80
CA ILE A 168 -15.75 3.82 7.52
C ILE A 168 -16.09 3.42 6.09
N CYS A 169 -15.06 3.22 5.26
CA CYS A 169 -15.17 2.69 3.91
C CYS A 169 -14.58 1.28 3.84
N GLY A 170 -15.32 0.35 3.26
CA GLY A 170 -14.87 -1.04 3.10
C GLY A 170 -16.00 -1.99 2.73
N THR A 171 -15.67 -3.28 2.63
CA THR A 171 -16.62 -4.32 2.22
C THR A 171 -17.53 -4.79 3.36
N GLU A 172 -17.17 -4.48 4.63
CA GLU A 172 -17.84 -5.03 5.80
C GLU A 172 -18.23 -3.92 6.77
N ASN A 173 -19.47 -3.99 7.28
CA ASN A 173 -19.97 -3.08 8.29
C ASN A 173 -19.56 -3.57 9.69
N PRO A 174 -18.76 -2.79 10.45
CA PRO A 174 -18.37 -3.20 11.80
C PRO A 174 -19.46 -3.00 12.86
N GLY A 175 -20.63 -2.42 12.52
CA GLY A 175 -21.73 -2.13 13.43
C GLY A 175 -21.56 -0.86 14.28
N PHE A 176 -20.61 0.00 13.96
CA PHE A 176 -20.39 1.30 14.62
C PHE A 176 -19.81 2.34 13.64
N GLY A 177 -19.79 3.60 14.06
CA GLY A 177 -19.38 4.72 13.20
C GLY A 177 -20.35 4.95 12.05
N ASN A 178 -19.98 5.79 11.10
CA ASN A 178 -20.74 6.03 9.88
C ASN A 178 -20.18 5.15 8.74
N TYR A 179 -20.78 3.98 8.55
CA TYR A 179 -20.38 3.03 7.51
C TYR A 179 -20.92 3.46 6.15
N LEU A 180 -20.02 3.67 5.20
CA LEU A 180 -20.30 4.18 3.84
C LEU A 180 -20.23 3.09 2.76
N GLY A 181 -19.85 1.85 3.14
CA GLY A 181 -19.64 0.78 2.18
C GLY A 181 -18.42 0.98 1.29
N VAL A 182 -18.41 0.29 0.15
CA VAL A 182 -17.41 0.50 -0.90
C VAL A 182 -17.81 1.73 -1.73
N VAL A 183 -16.97 2.74 -1.74
CA VAL A 183 -17.19 3.99 -2.49
C VAL A 183 -16.32 4.06 -3.74
N SER A 184 -16.71 4.88 -4.71
CA SER A 184 -15.87 5.16 -5.89
C SER A 184 -14.59 5.90 -5.49
N ASP A 185 -13.54 5.79 -6.31
CA ASP A 185 -12.28 6.51 -6.08
C ASP A 185 -12.46 8.02 -5.96
N LYS A 186 -13.37 8.62 -6.76
CA LYS A 186 -13.71 10.03 -6.67
C LYS A 186 -14.32 10.37 -5.31
N ASN A 187 -15.28 9.58 -4.84
CA ASN A 187 -15.89 9.79 -3.53
C ASN A 187 -14.89 9.56 -2.41
N LEU A 188 -14.00 8.59 -2.56
CA LEU A 188 -12.93 8.34 -1.58
C LEU A 188 -11.94 9.51 -1.53
N ASN A 189 -11.58 10.11 -2.68
CA ASN A 189 -10.78 11.34 -2.73
C ASN A 189 -11.48 12.49 -1.96
N ASN A 190 -12.79 12.67 -2.17
CA ASN A 190 -13.57 13.68 -1.44
C ASN A 190 -13.57 13.43 0.08
N LEU A 191 -13.72 12.17 0.50
CA LEU A 191 -13.66 11.78 1.91
C LEU A 191 -12.28 12.04 2.53
N TYR A 192 -11.20 11.68 1.84
CA TYR A 192 -9.85 12.04 2.28
C TYR A 192 -9.68 13.56 2.37
N ASN A 193 -10.13 14.31 1.35
CA ASN A 193 -9.99 15.76 1.33
C ASN A 193 -10.81 16.45 2.44
N SER A 194 -11.97 15.91 2.81
CA SER A 194 -12.80 16.46 3.90
C SER A 194 -12.35 16.04 5.29
N SER A 195 -11.60 14.94 5.45
CA SER A 195 -11.23 14.40 6.77
C SER A 195 -9.94 15.00 7.31
N LYS A 196 -9.88 15.29 8.62
CA LYS A 196 -8.64 15.67 9.30
C LYS A 196 -7.67 14.50 9.41
N PHE A 197 -8.18 13.32 9.76
CA PHE A 197 -7.37 12.16 10.09
C PHE A 197 -7.68 10.98 9.19
N VAL A 198 -6.66 10.22 8.82
CA VAL A 198 -6.78 8.86 8.29
C VAL A 198 -6.25 7.87 9.32
N LEU A 199 -7.09 6.88 9.68
CA LEU A 199 -6.76 5.90 10.71
C LEU A 199 -6.20 4.62 10.07
N LEU A 200 -5.03 4.20 10.51
CA LEU A 200 -4.42 2.92 10.16
C LEU A 200 -3.98 2.19 11.44
N PRO A 201 -4.92 1.69 12.27
CA PRO A 201 -4.60 1.01 13.53
C PRO A 201 -4.07 -0.40 13.34
N SER A 202 -3.88 -0.84 12.09
CA SER A 202 -3.44 -2.18 11.72
C SER A 202 -2.17 -2.60 12.45
N LYS A 203 -2.11 -3.87 12.86
CA LYS A 203 -0.91 -4.49 13.44
C LYS A 203 0.19 -4.70 12.39
N ALA A 204 -0.23 -4.98 11.15
CA ALA A 204 0.68 -5.24 10.04
C ALA A 204 0.06 -4.79 8.72
N GLU A 205 0.89 -4.34 7.81
CA GLU A 205 0.56 -3.95 6.44
C GLU A 205 1.70 -4.37 5.50
N GLY A 206 1.33 -4.70 4.26
CA GLY A 206 2.33 -4.79 3.19
C GLY A 206 2.86 -3.40 2.80
N LEU A 207 1.95 -2.43 2.60
CA LEU A 207 2.29 -1.05 2.24
C LEU A 207 1.46 0.00 2.98
N GLY A 208 0.17 -0.25 3.28
CA GLY A 208 -0.71 0.73 3.91
C GLY A 208 -1.20 1.82 2.94
N LEU A 209 -1.68 1.40 1.77
CA LEU A 209 -2.11 2.32 0.69
C LEU A 209 -3.11 3.38 1.16
N SER A 210 -4.11 3.02 1.96
CA SER A 210 -5.12 3.97 2.45
C SER A 210 -4.53 5.13 3.26
N MET A 211 -3.48 4.86 4.05
CA MET A 211 -2.75 5.90 4.76
C MET A 211 -2.01 6.83 3.79
N ILE A 212 -1.32 6.26 2.80
CA ILE A 212 -0.54 7.03 1.82
C ILE A 212 -1.48 7.89 0.97
N GLU A 213 -2.62 7.36 0.54
CA GLU A 213 -3.67 8.08 -0.18
C GLU A 213 -4.22 9.25 0.65
N GLY A 214 -4.52 9.00 1.93
CA GLY A 214 -4.96 10.02 2.87
C GLY A 214 -3.92 11.13 3.05
N ILE A 215 -2.63 10.79 3.21
CA ILE A 215 -1.53 11.77 3.33
C ILE A 215 -1.42 12.62 2.06
N ILE A 216 -1.54 12.01 0.87
CA ILE A 216 -1.54 12.74 -0.42
C ILE A 216 -2.68 13.77 -0.48
N CYS A 217 -3.85 13.44 0.10
CA CYS A 217 -5.01 14.33 0.20
C CYS A 217 -4.95 15.27 1.42
N GLY A 218 -3.83 15.32 2.16
CA GLY A 218 -3.62 16.21 3.30
C GLY A 218 -4.30 15.78 4.59
N CYS A 219 -4.65 14.46 4.75
CA CYS A 219 -4.99 13.91 6.05
C CYS A 219 -3.75 13.72 6.90
N ILE A 220 -3.90 13.85 8.21
CA ILE A 220 -2.85 13.45 9.16
C ILE A 220 -3.08 11.97 9.49
N PRO A 221 -2.07 11.09 9.30
CA PRO A 221 -2.22 9.68 9.64
C PRO A 221 -2.16 9.45 11.15
N ILE A 222 -2.96 8.52 11.65
CA ILE A 222 -2.82 7.94 13.00
C ILE A 222 -2.54 6.45 12.81
N THR A 223 -1.36 6.03 13.23
CA THR A 223 -0.87 4.64 13.07
C THR A 223 -0.31 4.12 14.39
N CYS A 224 -0.03 2.81 14.45
CA CYS A 224 0.47 2.17 15.67
C CYS A 224 1.95 1.79 15.58
N SER A 225 2.65 1.84 16.71
CA SER A 225 4.10 1.61 16.83
C SER A 225 4.53 0.18 16.48
N ASP A 226 3.65 -0.79 16.60
CA ASP A 226 3.89 -2.18 16.24
C ASP A 226 3.68 -2.49 14.73
N ASN A 227 3.15 -1.51 13.95
CA ASN A 227 3.08 -1.61 12.50
C ASN A 227 4.36 -1.06 11.86
N LEU A 228 5.33 -1.93 11.59
CA LEU A 228 6.64 -1.52 11.09
C LEU A 228 6.60 -0.93 9.67
N THR A 229 5.63 -1.35 8.84
CA THR A 229 5.42 -0.73 7.51
C THR A 229 4.86 0.69 7.64
N ALA A 230 3.92 0.92 8.57
CA ALA A 230 3.42 2.27 8.81
C ALA A 230 4.53 3.21 9.28
N LYS A 231 5.51 2.73 10.07
CA LYS A 231 6.70 3.51 10.46
C LYS A 231 7.56 3.94 9.27
N GLU A 232 7.59 3.16 8.19
CA GLU A 232 8.33 3.52 6.97
C GLU A 232 7.75 4.77 6.28
N PHE A 233 6.43 4.94 6.41
CA PHE A 233 5.69 5.98 5.66
C PHE A 233 5.00 7.02 6.55
N SER A 234 5.04 6.90 7.86
CA SER A 234 4.46 7.88 8.79
C SER A 234 5.54 8.55 9.63
N PRO A 235 5.53 9.89 9.76
CA PRO A 235 6.39 10.58 10.71
C PRO A 235 6.17 10.07 12.14
N LEU A 236 7.23 10.00 12.94
CA LEU A 236 7.18 9.47 14.31
C LEU A 236 6.16 10.19 15.21
N ASN A 237 5.96 11.49 15.00
CA ASN A 237 4.97 12.27 15.75
C ASN A 237 3.51 11.92 15.44
N PHE A 238 3.24 11.09 14.42
CA PHE A 238 1.91 10.59 14.09
C PHE A 238 1.71 9.12 14.47
N ILE A 239 2.67 8.53 15.17
CA ILE A 239 2.64 7.14 15.63
C ILE A 239 2.29 7.12 17.12
N SER A 240 1.38 6.22 17.51
CA SER A 240 0.99 5.95 18.90
C SER A 240 1.30 4.52 19.31
N GLU A 241 1.32 4.23 20.60
CA GLU A 241 1.22 2.83 21.03
C GLU A 241 -0.15 2.25 20.68
N PRO A 242 -0.27 0.92 20.51
CA PRO A 242 -1.49 0.26 20.07
C PRO A 242 -2.52 0.08 21.19
N ASP A 243 -2.83 1.13 21.89
CA ASP A 243 -3.85 1.20 22.95
C ASP A 243 -4.71 2.47 22.83
N PRO A 244 -5.96 2.47 23.34
CA PRO A 244 -6.88 3.58 23.19
C PRO A 244 -6.38 4.89 23.81
N GLU A 245 -5.75 4.85 24.97
CA GLU A 245 -5.27 6.02 25.70
C GLU A 245 -4.16 6.74 24.93
N SER A 246 -3.21 5.97 24.42
CA SER A 246 -2.10 6.49 23.61
C SER A 246 -2.58 7.10 22.28
N ILE A 247 -3.58 6.48 21.62
CA ILE A 247 -4.20 7.02 20.41
C ILE A 247 -4.90 8.35 20.70
N ILE A 248 -5.68 8.43 21.79
CA ILE A 248 -6.38 9.66 22.20
C ILE A 248 -5.37 10.76 22.50
N LYS A 249 -4.34 10.44 23.29
CA LYS A 249 -3.25 11.39 23.60
C LYS A 249 -2.63 11.94 22.32
N LYS A 250 -2.32 11.05 21.37
CA LYS A 250 -1.75 11.41 20.06
C LYS A 250 -2.67 12.33 19.25
N ILE A 251 -3.97 12.05 19.19
CA ILE A 251 -4.96 12.90 18.52
C ILE A 251 -5.00 14.29 19.14
N ASN A 252 -4.98 14.39 20.49
CA ASN A 252 -4.99 15.66 21.18
C ASN A 252 -3.71 16.47 20.93
N GLU A 253 -2.54 15.86 21.05
CA GLU A 253 -1.24 16.49 20.71
C GLU A 253 -1.22 17.06 19.29
N ILE A 254 -1.78 16.31 18.33
CA ILE A 254 -1.85 16.76 16.93
C ILE A 254 -2.82 17.93 16.79
N ASN A 255 -3.97 17.90 17.48
CA ASN A 255 -4.95 18.98 17.41
C ASN A 255 -4.44 20.30 18.02
N GLU A 256 -3.61 20.27 19.05
CA GLU A 256 -2.97 21.47 19.65
C GLU A 256 -2.12 22.23 18.62
N SER A 257 -1.53 21.53 17.66
CA SER A 257 -0.68 22.13 16.59
C SER A 257 -1.15 21.68 15.21
N TYR A 258 -2.48 21.65 14.98
CA TYR A 258 -3.06 21.04 13.77
C TYR A 258 -2.52 21.58 12.46
N GLU A 259 -2.43 22.91 12.30
CA GLU A 259 -1.99 23.52 11.04
C GLU A 259 -0.52 23.19 10.71
N GLU A 260 0.34 23.13 11.73
CA GLU A 260 1.74 22.72 11.56
C GLU A 260 1.83 21.24 11.15
N ASN A 261 1.09 20.38 11.84
CA ASN A 261 1.05 18.94 11.54
C ASN A 261 0.45 18.66 10.15
N ARG A 262 -0.59 19.42 9.76
CA ARG A 262 -1.15 19.35 8.41
C ARG A 262 -0.14 19.76 7.35
N LYS A 263 0.63 20.82 7.58
CA LYS A 263 1.70 21.24 6.66
C LYS A 263 2.73 20.12 6.46
N LYS A 264 3.17 19.47 7.53
CA LYS A 264 4.07 18.30 7.45
C LYS A 264 3.46 17.16 6.65
N ALA A 265 2.18 16.83 6.87
CA ALA A 265 1.47 15.81 6.10
C ALA A 265 1.38 16.17 4.61
N LEU A 266 1.09 17.42 4.25
CA LEU A 266 1.04 17.89 2.86
C LEU A 266 2.41 17.85 2.17
N GLU A 267 3.49 18.21 2.84
CA GLU A 267 4.85 18.08 2.31
C GLU A 267 5.21 16.63 2.02
N LEU A 268 4.86 15.74 2.95
CA LEU A 268 5.01 14.30 2.77
C LEU A 268 4.14 13.77 1.62
N GLY A 269 2.90 14.25 1.50
CA GLY A 269 1.98 13.92 0.42
C GLY A 269 2.53 14.26 -0.96
N LYS A 270 3.16 15.41 -1.13
CA LYS A 270 3.85 15.79 -2.37
C LYS A 270 4.98 14.81 -2.72
N LYS A 271 5.78 14.44 -1.72
CA LYS A 271 6.85 13.43 -1.90
C LYS A 271 6.25 12.08 -2.34
N TYR A 272 5.18 11.64 -1.69
CA TYR A 272 4.54 10.36 -2.01
C TYR A 272 3.85 10.37 -3.37
N LYS A 273 3.20 11.47 -3.76
CA LYS A 273 2.62 11.60 -5.10
C LYS A 273 3.67 11.33 -6.20
N ALA A 274 4.88 11.83 -6.02
CA ALA A 274 5.98 11.55 -6.95
C ALA A 274 6.55 10.14 -6.80
N GLN A 275 6.75 9.66 -5.56
CA GLN A 275 7.36 8.36 -5.28
C GLN A 275 6.51 7.19 -5.77
N PHE A 276 5.18 7.29 -5.63
CA PHE A 276 4.20 6.27 -5.99
C PHE A 276 3.55 6.54 -7.36
N ASP A 277 4.10 7.45 -8.15
CA ASP A 277 3.67 7.69 -9.52
C ASP A 277 3.92 6.48 -10.40
N LYS A 278 2.93 6.12 -11.24
CA LYS A 278 2.97 4.93 -12.09
C LYS A 278 4.15 4.89 -13.05
N LYS A 279 4.56 6.05 -13.60
CA LYS A 279 5.72 6.17 -14.49
C LYS A 279 7.02 5.90 -13.74
N ASN A 280 7.14 6.42 -12.49
CA ASN A 280 8.29 6.15 -11.64
C ASN A 280 8.36 4.68 -11.21
N ILE A 281 7.22 4.06 -10.89
CA ILE A 281 7.16 2.62 -10.58
C ILE A 281 7.60 1.80 -11.79
N ALA A 282 7.08 2.09 -12.98
CA ALA A 282 7.48 1.43 -14.22
C ALA A 282 8.99 1.58 -14.48
N LYS A 283 9.55 2.79 -14.31
CA LYS A 283 10.98 3.05 -14.42
C LYS A 283 11.81 2.21 -13.45
N ASN A 284 11.34 2.07 -12.21
CA ASN A 284 12.05 1.25 -11.21
C ASN A 284 12.05 -0.24 -11.57
N ILE A 285 11.00 -0.76 -12.20
CA ILE A 285 10.97 -2.13 -12.72
C ILE A 285 12.02 -2.30 -13.85
N ILE A 286 12.10 -1.33 -14.77
CA ILE A 286 13.09 -1.35 -15.86
C ILE A 286 14.52 -1.30 -15.30
N ASN A 287 14.77 -0.48 -14.27
CA ASN A 287 16.09 -0.37 -13.64
C ASN A 287 16.57 -1.70 -13.04
N ILE A 288 15.66 -2.59 -12.60
CA ILE A 288 16.05 -3.93 -12.15
C ILE A 288 16.62 -4.73 -13.33
N PHE A 289 15.97 -4.66 -14.49
CA PHE A 289 16.42 -5.32 -15.70
C PHE A 289 17.76 -4.76 -16.22
N ASP A 290 17.93 -3.45 -16.20
CA ASP A 290 19.17 -2.80 -16.67
C ASP A 290 20.37 -3.05 -15.72
N SER A 291 20.12 -3.41 -14.46
CA SER A 291 21.15 -3.69 -13.44
C SER A 291 21.55 -5.17 -13.30
N ARG A 292 21.14 -6.01 -14.28
CA ARG A 292 21.45 -7.44 -14.33
C ARG A 292 22.91 -7.75 -14.69
#